data_e017caf3d4d0f004065a78b32289b69e
#
_entry.id   e017caf3d4d0f004065a78b32289b69e
#
_cell.length_a   1.000
_cell.length_b   1.000
_cell.length_c   1.000
_cell.angle_alpha   90.00
_cell.angle_beta   90.00
_cell.angle_gamma   90.00
#
_symmetry.space_group_name_H-M   'P 1'
#
loop_
_entity.id
_entity.type
_entity.pdbx_description
1 polymer ?
#
loop_
_entity_poly.entity_id
_entity_poly.type
_entity_poly.pdbx_seq_one_letter_code
_entity_poly.pdbx_strand_id
1 'polypeptide(L)'
;MATAAGVAACNNKKRVKFYRTAALVNDLLDAKAAGTIKRLLRKLEKADLLICDEWGYIPFAKEGSQLLFQVISQCYERRSLIITTNLEFSKWNGIFYDEKLTSAIIDRVIHHSHLLIFTGDSYRLKNSTINC
;
A
#
# COMPACT_ATOMS: atom_id res chain seq x y z
N MET A 1 -2.18 -7.78 11.74
CA MET A 1 -1.12 -6.85 12.16
C MET A 1 -1.32 -5.42 11.66
N ALA A 2 -1.54 -5.22 10.37
CA ALA A 2 -1.81 -3.87 9.85
C ALA A 2 -3.03 -3.22 10.50
N THR A 3 -4.10 -3.99 10.69
CA THR A 3 -5.30 -3.50 11.36
C THR A 3 -5.02 -3.09 12.81
N ALA A 4 -4.20 -3.87 13.53
CA ALA A 4 -3.82 -3.53 14.90
C ALA A 4 -3.02 -2.24 14.95
N ALA A 5 -2.08 -2.03 14.01
CA ALA A 5 -1.32 -0.79 13.91
C ALA A 5 -2.24 0.40 13.60
N GLY A 6 -3.23 0.19 12.72
CA GLY A 6 -4.22 1.22 12.40
C GLY A 6 -5.05 1.61 13.60
N VAL A 7 -5.51 0.63 14.38
CA VAL A 7 -6.27 0.89 15.60
C VAL A 7 -5.42 1.65 16.62
N ALA A 8 -4.17 1.24 16.81
CA ALA A 8 -3.27 1.93 17.73
C ALA A 8 -3.03 3.38 17.30
N ALA A 9 -2.85 3.63 16.00
CA ALA A 9 -2.68 4.98 15.48
C ALA A 9 -3.94 5.83 15.70
N CYS A 10 -5.13 5.25 15.48
CA CYS A 10 -6.38 5.95 15.74
C CYS A 10 -6.53 6.30 17.23
N ASN A 11 -6.16 5.38 18.12
CA ASN A 11 -6.20 5.64 19.57
C ASN A 11 -5.25 6.77 19.97
N ASN A 12 -4.20 7.01 19.20
CA ASN A 12 -3.29 8.13 19.40
C ASN A 12 -3.70 9.39 18.62
N LYS A 13 -4.96 9.45 18.17
CA LYS A 13 -5.54 10.58 17.42
C LYS A 13 -4.85 10.83 16.07
N LYS A 14 -4.27 9.78 15.48
CA LYS A 14 -3.69 9.85 14.15
C LYS A 14 -4.76 9.55 13.10
N ARG A 15 -4.62 10.17 11.93
CA ARG A 15 -5.52 9.91 10.81
C ARG A 15 -5.01 8.70 10.04
N VAL A 16 -5.85 7.67 9.91
CA VAL A 16 -5.50 6.43 9.25
C VAL A 16 -6.39 6.23 8.03
N LYS A 17 -5.77 5.88 6.91
CA LYS A 17 -6.48 5.45 5.70
C LYS A 17 -6.07 4.01 5.41
N PHE A 18 -7.06 3.16 5.23
CA PHE A 18 -6.87 1.75 4.92
C PHE A 18 -7.43 1.47 3.53
N TYR A 19 -6.61 0.86 2.67
CA TYR A 19 -7.02 0.43 1.34
C TYR A 19 -6.51 -0.96 1.06
N ARG A 20 -7.33 -1.75 0.37
CA ARG A 20 -6.79 -2.86 -0.40
C ARG A 20 -6.12 -2.25 -1.61
N THR A 21 -4.93 -2.71 -1.94
CA THR A 21 -4.12 -2.07 -2.98
C THR A 21 -4.84 -2.02 -4.33
N ALA A 22 -5.53 -3.10 -4.72
CA ALA A 22 -6.29 -3.10 -5.97
C ALA A 22 -7.41 -2.05 -5.97
N ALA A 23 -8.10 -1.87 -4.85
CA ALA A 23 -9.14 -0.86 -4.72
C ALA A 23 -8.57 0.55 -4.81
N LEU A 24 -7.42 0.78 -4.19
CA LEU A 24 -6.73 2.07 -4.27
C LEU A 24 -6.36 2.41 -5.72
N VAL A 25 -5.80 1.44 -6.44
CA VAL A 25 -5.42 1.64 -7.84
C VAL A 25 -6.65 1.95 -8.69
N ASN A 26 -7.76 1.25 -8.48
CA ASN A 26 -9.01 1.53 -9.19
C ASN A 26 -9.52 2.94 -8.91
N ASP A 27 -9.49 3.37 -7.65
CA ASP A 27 -9.89 4.71 -7.28
C ASP A 27 -9.00 5.77 -7.94
N LEU A 28 -7.70 5.52 -8.01
CA LEU A 28 -6.76 6.41 -8.67
C LEU A 28 -7.05 6.52 -10.18
N LEU A 29 -7.30 5.38 -10.84
CA LEU A 29 -7.62 5.35 -12.26
C LEU A 29 -8.93 6.08 -12.54
N ASP A 30 -9.96 5.84 -11.73
CA ASP A 30 -11.25 6.49 -11.87
C ASP A 30 -11.14 8.01 -11.66
N ALA A 31 -10.39 8.42 -10.66
CA ALA A 31 -10.16 9.84 -10.38
C ALA A 31 -9.42 10.53 -11.52
N LYS A 32 -8.44 9.84 -12.13
CA LYS A 32 -7.72 10.39 -13.27
C LYS A 32 -8.64 10.55 -14.48
N ALA A 33 -9.46 9.55 -14.76
CA ALA A 33 -10.42 9.61 -15.86
C ALA A 33 -11.45 10.72 -15.65
N ALA A 34 -11.87 10.97 -14.42
CA ALA A 34 -12.83 12.00 -14.07
C ALA A 34 -12.19 13.39 -13.88
N GLY A 35 -10.87 13.50 -13.95
CA GLY A 35 -10.18 14.77 -13.74
C GLY A 35 -10.08 15.20 -12.27
N THR A 36 -10.32 14.29 -11.34
CA THR A 36 -10.31 14.57 -9.89
C THR A 36 -9.12 13.97 -9.16
N ILE A 37 -8.08 13.58 -9.88
CA ILE A 37 -6.92 12.90 -9.27
C ILE A 37 -6.22 13.77 -8.22
N LYS A 38 -6.12 15.06 -8.45
CA LYS A 38 -5.47 15.96 -7.48
C LYS A 38 -6.24 16.02 -6.16
N ARG A 39 -7.57 15.94 -6.22
CA ARG A 39 -8.42 15.93 -5.03
C ARG A 39 -8.17 14.66 -4.22
N LEU A 40 -8.12 13.52 -4.90
CA LEU A 40 -7.84 12.24 -4.23
C LEU A 40 -6.45 12.23 -3.60
N LEU A 41 -5.45 12.70 -4.31
CA LEU A 41 -4.09 12.77 -3.79
C LEU A 41 -4.00 13.68 -2.54
N ARG A 42 -4.70 14.82 -2.55
CA ARG A 42 -4.75 15.68 -1.36
C ARG A 42 -5.44 15.00 -0.19
N LYS A 43 -6.49 14.23 -0.47
CA LYS A 43 -7.17 13.47 0.58
C LYS A 43 -6.23 12.43 1.21
N LEU A 44 -5.44 11.76 0.39
CA LEU A 44 -4.43 10.82 0.88
C LEU A 44 -3.32 11.52 1.66
N GLU A 45 -2.94 12.73 1.26
CA GLU A 45 -1.93 13.52 1.96
C GLU A 45 -2.32 13.86 3.39
N LYS A 46 -3.59 13.90 3.71
CA LYS A 46 -4.06 14.22 5.06
C LYS A 46 -3.93 13.05 6.03
N ALA A 47 -3.64 11.86 5.54
CA ALA A 47 -3.47 10.69 6.39
C ALA A 47 -2.09 10.70 7.04
N ASP A 48 -2.04 10.41 8.33
CA ASP A 48 -0.78 10.21 9.06
C ASP A 48 -0.23 8.82 8.81
N LEU A 49 -1.10 7.85 8.56
CA LEU A 49 -0.76 6.48 8.25
C LEU A 49 -1.61 6.01 7.07
N LEU A 50 -0.96 5.49 6.05
CA LEU A 50 -1.61 4.84 4.92
C LEU A 50 -1.28 3.35 4.96
N ILE A 51 -2.31 2.52 4.90
CA ILE A 51 -2.16 1.07 4.89
C ILE A 51 -2.61 0.56 3.53
N CYS A 52 -1.69 -0.10 2.80
CA CYS A 52 -1.96 -0.76 1.53
C CYS A 52 -1.89 -2.26 1.75
N ASP A 53 -3.05 -2.88 1.89
CA ASP A 53 -3.18 -4.31 2.17
C ASP A 53 -3.28 -5.12 0.88
N GLU A 54 -2.88 -6.37 0.95
CA GLU A 54 -2.98 -7.31 -0.17
C GLU A 54 -2.25 -6.83 -1.44
N TRP A 55 -1.05 -6.32 -1.24
CA TRP A 55 -0.17 -5.88 -2.33
C TRP A 55 0.25 -7.06 -3.17
N GLY A 56 0.05 -6.95 -4.48
CA GLY A 56 0.52 -7.99 -5.40
C GLY A 56 -0.50 -9.06 -5.72
N TYR A 57 -1.75 -8.88 -5.33
CA TYR A 57 -2.81 -9.85 -5.63
C TYR A 57 -3.15 -9.90 -7.12
N ILE A 58 -3.09 -8.76 -7.79
CA ILE A 58 -3.46 -8.63 -9.20
C ILE A 58 -2.39 -7.77 -9.89
N PRO A 59 -1.91 -8.17 -11.08
CA PRO A 59 -1.00 -7.34 -11.85
C PRO A 59 -1.66 -6.03 -12.26
N PHE A 60 -0.89 -4.96 -12.27
CA PHE A 60 -1.37 -3.62 -12.62
C PHE A 60 -0.90 -3.22 -14.02
N ALA A 61 -1.76 -2.52 -14.74
CA ALA A 61 -1.39 -1.88 -15.99
C ALA A 61 -0.41 -0.73 -15.74
N LYS A 62 0.20 -0.24 -16.80
CA LYS A 62 1.19 0.83 -16.74
C LYS A 62 0.68 2.05 -15.98
N GLU A 63 -0.51 2.53 -16.33
CA GLU A 63 -1.08 3.73 -15.72
C GLU A 63 -1.35 3.54 -14.23
N GLY A 64 -1.94 2.40 -13.85
CA GLY A 64 -2.18 2.08 -12.45
C GLY A 64 -0.90 2.00 -11.65
N SER A 65 0.14 1.39 -12.21
CA SER A 65 1.45 1.29 -11.56
C SER A 65 2.09 2.67 -11.37
N GLN A 66 2.00 3.54 -12.36
CA GLN A 66 2.52 4.90 -12.27
C GLN A 66 1.81 5.73 -11.21
N LEU A 67 0.49 5.61 -11.12
CA LEU A 67 -0.30 6.31 -10.11
C LEU A 67 0.02 5.82 -8.71
N LEU A 68 0.18 4.51 -8.55
CA LEU A 68 0.56 3.94 -7.26
C LEU A 68 1.95 4.39 -6.83
N PHE A 69 2.89 4.44 -7.76
CA PHE A 69 4.23 4.97 -7.51
C PHE A 69 4.17 6.43 -7.04
N GLN A 70 3.29 7.22 -7.62
CA GLN A 70 3.11 8.61 -7.23
C GLN A 70 2.63 8.73 -5.77
N VAL A 71 1.68 7.88 -5.37
CA VAL A 71 1.20 7.85 -3.98
C VAL A 71 2.32 7.46 -3.02
N ILE A 72 3.08 6.44 -3.35
CA ILE A 72 4.21 6.00 -2.52
C ILE A 72 5.25 7.10 -2.39
N SER A 73 5.56 7.79 -3.48
CA SER A 73 6.53 8.89 -3.48
C SER A 73 6.07 10.05 -2.60
N GLN A 74 4.77 10.33 -2.55
CA GLN A 74 4.23 11.34 -1.64
C GLN A 74 4.36 10.94 -0.18
N CYS A 75 4.24 9.66 0.13
CA CYS A 75 4.38 9.16 1.49
C CYS A 75 5.84 9.09 1.94
N TYR A 76 6.77 9.04 1.00
CA TYR A 76 8.18 8.87 1.29
C TYR A 76 8.71 9.98 2.19
N GLU A 77 9.26 9.60 3.33
CA GLU A 77 9.82 10.50 4.36
C GLU A 77 8.83 11.50 4.98
N ARG A 78 7.56 11.46 4.59
CA ARG A 78 6.57 12.43 5.10
C ARG A 78 5.53 11.81 6.00
N ARG A 79 5.20 10.55 5.76
CA ARG A 79 4.15 9.83 6.49
C ARG A 79 4.51 8.37 6.62
N SER A 80 3.77 7.72 7.51
CA SER A 80 3.92 6.29 7.70
C SER A 80 3.13 5.52 6.64
N LEU A 81 3.74 4.49 6.12
CA LEU A 81 3.14 3.62 5.12
C LEU A 81 3.33 2.17 5.57
N ILE A 82 2.25 1.41 5.57
CA ILE A 82 2.30 -0.04 5.82
C ILE A 82 1.85 -0.74 4.56
N ILE A 83 2.66 -1.67 4.09
CA ILE A 83 2.33 -2.53 2.95
C ILE A 83 2.34 -3.96 3.44
N THR A 84 1.24 -4.68 3.19
CA THR A 84 1.19 -6.11 3.45
C THR A 84 1.18 -6.86 2.12
N THR A 85 1.94 -7.93 2.03
CA THR A 85 2.04 -8.73 0.81
C THR A 85 2.48 -10.15 1.17
N ASN A 86 2.10 -11.10 0.33
CA ASN A 86 2.60 -12.47 0.39
C ASN A 86 3.66 -12.74 -0.68
N LEU A 87 4.07 -11.71 -1.43
CA LEU A 87 5.07 -11.85 -2.49
C LEU A 87 6.41 -11.29 -2.06
N GLU A 88 7.47 -12.02 -2.39
CA GLU A 88 8.84 -11.54 -2.25
C GLU A 88 9.09 -10.41 -3.25
N PHE A 89 10.02 -9.51 -2.90
CA PHE A 89 10.38 -8.39 -3.80
C PHE A 89 10.79 -8.86 -5.20
N SER A 90 11.46 -10.01 -5.30
CA SER A 90 11.88 -10.55 -6.58
C SER A 90 10.73 -10.86 -7.53
N LYS A 91 9.52 -11.06 -6.99
CA LYS A 91 8.33 -11.37 -7.78
C LYS A 91 7.50 -10.15 -8.14
N TRP A 92 7.89 -8.98 -7.66
CA TRP A 92 7.13 -7.74 -7.91
C TRP A 92 7.16 -7.30 -9.37
N ASN A 93 8.16 -7.74 -10.15
CA ASN A 93 8.20 -7.45 -11.59
C ASN A 93 6.98 -7.97 -12.35
N GLY A 94 6.35 -9.04 -11.85
CA GLY A 94 5.14 -9.56 -12.44
C GLY A 94 3.87 -8.78 -12.09
N ILE A 95 3.95 -7.83 -11.14
CA ILE A 95 2.80 -7.06 -10.68
C ILE A 95 2.77 -5.69 -11.35
N PHE A 96 3.93 -5.03 -11.39
CA PHE A 96 4.04 -3.70 -11.98
C PHE A 96 4.40 -3.82 -13.45
N TYR A 97 4.08 -2.78 -14.20
CA TYR A 97 4.15 -2.82 -15.65
C TYR A 97 5.56 -3.07 -16.19
N ASP A 98 6.57 -2.45 -15.61
CA ASP A 98 7.92 -2.60 -16.09
C ASP A 98 8.94 -2.68 -14.95
N GLU A 99 10.15 -3.13 -15.32
CA GLU A 99 11.23 -3.37 -14.37
C GLU A 99 11.75 -2.08 -13.74
N LYS A 100 11.81 -0.99 -14.49
CA LYS A 100 12.28 0.30 -13.97
C LYS A 100 11.34 0.84 -12.93
N LEU A 101 10.04 0.78 -13.20
CA LEU A 101 9.02 1.25 -12.27
C LEU A 101 9.02 0.36 -11.02
N THR A 102 9.13 -0.94 -11.20
CA THR A 102 9.21 -1.88 -10.07
C THR A 102 10.42 -1.59 -9.19
N SER A 103 11.58 -1.38 -9.79
CA SER A 103 12.80 -1.08 -9.04
C SER A 103 12.66 0.24 -8.27
N ALA A 104 12.04 1.24 -8.86
CA ALA A 104 11.82 2.52 -8.22
C ALA A 104 10.86 2.39 -7.02
N ILE A 105 9.81 1.58 -7.16
CA ILE A 105 8.86 1.33 -6.07
C ILE A 105 9.56 0.58 -4.93
N ILE A 106 10.31 -0.46 -5.24
CA ILE A 106 11.05 -1.24 -4.23
C ILE A 106 12.03 -0.35 -3.50
N ASP A 107 12.76 0.48 -4.21
CA ASP A 107 13.73 1.40 -3.61
C ASP A 107 13.06 2.35 -2.61
N ARG A 108 11.92 2.94 -2.99
CA ARG A 108 11.15 3.81 -2.10
C ARG A 108 10.62 3.07 -0.88
N VAL A 109 10.12 1.85 -1.08
CA VAL A 109 9.53 1.06 0.00
C VAL A 109 10.59 0.61 1.00
N ILE A 110 11.75 0.16 0.52
CA ILE A 110 12.81 -0.36 1.39
C ILE A 110 13.52 0.75 2.15
N HIS A 111 13.70 1.91 1.54
CA HIS A 111 14.41 3.02 2.16
C HIS A 111 13.67 3.50 3.41
N HIS A 112 14.33 3.47 4.56
CA HIS A 112 13.74 3.81 5.87
C HIS A 112 12.58 2.92 6.31
N SER A 113 12.48 1.69 5.80
CA SER A 113 11.41 0.79 6.20
C SER A 113 11.92 -0.29 7.15
N HIS A 114 10.96 -0.90 7.85
CA HIS A 114 11.18 -2.09 8.66
C HIS A 114 10.52 -3.26 7.97
N LEU A 115 11.31 -4.26 7.60
CA LEU A 115 10.80 -5.45 6.95
C LEU A 115 10.48 -6.50 8.01
N LEU A 116 9.22 -6.92 8.07
CA LEU A 116 8.77 -7.98 8.96
C LEU A 116 8.37 -9.17 8.10
N ILE A 117 9.03 -10.32 8.34
CA ILE A 117 8.75 -11.55 7.60
C ILE A 117 8.11 -12.55 8.56
N PHE A 118 6.92 -13.01 8.19
CA PHE A 118 6.22 -14.06 8.94
C PHE A 118 6.32 -15.36 8.16
N THR A 119 6.96 -16.36 8.78
CA THR A 119 7.13 -17.69 8.20
C THR A 119 6.32 -18.72 8.97
N GLY A 120 6.02 -19.84 8.33
CA GLY A 120 5.23 -20.90 8.92
C GLY A 120 3.76 -20.79 8.55
N ASP A 121 2.89 -21.37 9.41
CA ASP A 121 1.46 -21.33 9.17
C ASP A 121 0.93 -19.90 9.22
N SER A 122 -0.06 -19.62 8.38
CA SER A 122 -0.67 -18.31 8.35
C SER A 122 -1.27 -17.95 9.71
N TYR A 123 -0.86 -16.83 10.28
CA TYR A 123 -1.45 -16.29 11.49
C TYR A 123 -2.96 -16.04 11.31
N ARG A 124 -3.33 -15.55 10.15
CA ARG A 124 -4.75 -15.30 9.82
C ARG A 124 -5.55 -16.58 9.83
N LEU A 125 -5.00 -17.67 9.31
CA LEU A 125 -5.67 -18.97 9.32
C LEU A 125 -5.84 -19.51 10.75
N LYS A 126 -4.79 -19.43 11.56
CA LYS A 126 -4.84 -19.86 12.96
C LYS A 126 -5.82 -19.07 13.80
N ASN A 127 -6.00 -17.80 13.49
CA ASN A 127 -6.83 -16.89 14.27
C ASN A 127 -8.09 -16.48 13.51
N SER A 128 -8.52 -17.26 12.53
CA SER A 128 -9.69 -16.95 11.71
C SER A 128 -10.99 -16.87 12.53
N THR A 129 -11.03 -17.57 13.67
CA THR A 129 -12.20 -17.55 14.56
C THR A 129 -12.22 -16.35 15.50
N ILE A 130 -11.14 -15.60 15.58
CA ILE A 130 -11.00 -14.46 16.48
C ILE A 130 -11.37 -13.18 15.74
N ASN A 131 -12.19 -13.12 14.88
CA ASN A 131 -12.74 -11.95 14.18
C ASN A 131 -12.12 -10.60 14.58
N CYS A 132 -10.93 -10.37 14.12
CA CYS A 132 -10.32 -9.07 14.25
C CYS A 132 -10.40 -8.32 12.96
#